data_7babd2edcad87df841de840511ff2c44
#
_entry.id   7babd2edcad87df841de840511ff2c44
#
_cell.length_a   1.000
_cell.length_b   1.000
_cell.length_c   1.000
_cell.angle_alpha   90.00
_cell.angle_beta   90.00
_cell.angle_gamma   90.00
#
_symmetry.space_group_name_H-M   'P 1'
#
loop_
_entity.id
_entity.type
_entity.pdbx_description
1 polymer ?
#
loop_
_entity_poly.entity_id
_entity_poly.type
_entity_poly.pdbx_seq_one_letter_code
_entity_poly.pdbx_strand_id
1 'polypeptide(L)'
;LKHRNKKNFWIFLALILIFIVVGGAYHLREAFIHNDHKKVYSSDQPTKTSVSNGYVEQKGEEAAVGSIALVDDAGVPEWVKVPSKVNLDKFTDLSTNNITIYRINNPEVLKTVTNRTDQRMKMSEVIAKYPNALIMNASAFDMQTGQVAGFQINNGKLIQDWSPGTTTQYAFVINKDGSCKIYDSSTPASTIIKNGGQQAYDFGTAIIRDGKIQPSDGSVDWKIHIFIANDKDNNLYAILSDTNAGYDNIMKSVSNLKLQNMLLLDSGGSSQLSVNGKTIVASQDDRAVPDYIVMK
;
A
#
# COMPACT_ATOMS: atom_id res chain seq x y z
N LEU A 1 -12.58 0.81 65.54
CA LEU A 1 -12.57 -0.20 64.47
C LEU A 1 -13.63 0.05 63.38
N LYS A 2 -14.75 0.72 63.67
CA LYS A 2 -15.86 0.93 62.71
C LYS A 2 -15.62 2.03 61.64
N HIS A 3 -14.70 2.97 61.86
CA HIS A 3 -14.42 4.07 60.93
C HIS A 3 -13.41 3.70 59.81
N ARG A 4 -12.51 2.73 60.05
CA ARG A 4 -11.47 2.32 59.10
C ARG A 4 -12.03 1.49 57.93
N ASN A 5 -13.12 0.75 58.18
CA ASN A 5 -13.78 -0.05 57.13
C ASN A 5 -14.56 0.79 56.11
N LYS A 6 -15.09 1.95 56.50
CA LYS A 6 -15.83 2.82 55.56
C LYS A 6 -14.90 3.47 54.53
N LYS A 7 -13.68 3.85 54.92
CA LYS A 7 -12.71 4.49 54.02
C LYS A 7 -12.23 3.51 52.95
N ASN A 8 -11.97 2.27 53.36
CA ASN A 8 -11.55 1.22 52.42
C ASN A 8 -12.67 0.80 51.45
N PHE A 9 -13.93 0.84 51.91
CA PHE A 9 -15.09 0.58 51.06
C PHE A 9 -15.25 1.63 49.95
N TRP A 10 -15.10 2.92 50.26
CA TRP A 10 -15.19 4.00 49.30
C TRP A 10 -14.03 4.00 48.30
N ILE A 11 -12.82 3.63 48.73
CA ILE A 11 -11.66 3.46 47.86
C ILE A 11 -11.92 2.30 46.87
N PHE A 12 -12.46 1.19 47.36
CA PHE A 12 -12.79 0.03 46.52
C PHE A 12 -13.89 0.35 45.51
N LEU A 13 -14.91 1.10 45.91
CA LEU A 13 -15.99 1.55 45.04
C LEU A 13 -15.48 2.52 43.96
N ALA A 14 -14.56 3.42 44.30
CA ALA A 14 -13.93 4.34 43.33
C ALA A 14 -13.07 3.60 42.32
N LEU A 15 -12.33 2.55 42.71
CA LEU A 15 -11.54 1.72 41.80
C LEU A 15 -12.43 0.93 40.84
N ILE A 16 -13.56 0.40 41.29
CA ILE A 16 -14.54 -0.27 40.44
C ILE A 16 -15.14 0.70 39.42
N LEU A 17 -15.48 1.91 39.84
CA LEU A 17 -16.00 2.95 38.95
C LEU A 17 -14.97 3.35 37.87
N ILE A 18 -13.70 3.48 38.23
CA ILE A 18 -12.62 3.76 37.31
C ILE A 18 -12.48 2.59 36.30
N PHE A 19 -12.56 1.35 36.76
CA PHE A 19 -12.50 0.17 35.88
C PHE A 19 -13.68 0.10 34.89
N ILE A 20 -14.89 0.47 35.35
CA ILE A 20 -16.09 0.51 34.49
C ILE A 20 -15.96 1.64 33.44
N VAL A 21 -15.48 2.82 33.86
CA VAL A 21 -15.30 3.96 32.95
C VAL A 21 -14.19 3.68 31.92
N VAL A 22 -13.06 3.14 32.36
CA VAL A 22 -11.94 2.79 31.45
C VAL A 22 -12.33 1.62 30.56
N GLY A 23 -12.96 0.57 31.07
CA GLY A 23 -13.46 -0.55 30.28
C GLY A 23 -14.57 -0.14 29.31
N GLY A 24 -15.50 0.72 29.76
CA GLY A 24 -16.53 1.28 28.89
C GLY A 24 -15.98 2.17 27.78
N ALA A 25 -14.98 2.99 28.08
CA ALA A 25 -14.30 3.81 27.08
C ALA A 25 -13.52 2.96 26.07
N TYR A 26 -12.90 1.86 26.53
CA TYR A 26 -12.23 0.90 25.67
C TYR A 26 -13.22 0.20 24.72
N HIS A 27 -14.34 -0.31 25.24
CA HIS A 27 -15.39 -0.94 24.43
C HIS A 27 -16.11 0.05 23.51
N LEU A 28 -16.30 1.29 23.90
CA LEU A 28 -16.83 2.34 23.03
C LEU A 28 -15.85 2.70 21.92
N ARG A 29 -14.55 2.74 22.21
CA ARG A 29 -13.51 2.96 21.20
C ARG A 29 -13.47 1.81 20.19
N GLU A 30 -13.51 0.56 20.65
CA GLU A 30 -13.58 -0.63 19.81
C GLU A 30 -14.85 -0.64 18.95
N ALA A 31 -16.01 -0.31 19.54
CA ALA A 31 -17.27 -0.21 18.82
C ALA A 31 -17.29 0.95 17.80
N PHE A 32 -16.62 2.07 18.12
CA PHE A 32 -16.49 3.20 17.20
C PHE A 32 -15.57 2.87 16.03
N ILE A 33 -14.43 2.25 16.29
CA ILE A 33 -13.51 1.77 15.26
C ILE A 33 -14.21 0.70 14.39
N HIS A 34 -14.96 -0.21 15.01
CA HIS A 34 -15.67 -1.26 14.27
C HIS A 34 -16.87 -0.72 13.46
N ASN A 35 -17.54 0.35 13.92
CA ASN A 35 -18.64 0.99 13.20
C ASN A 35 -18.15 1.90 12.07
N ASP A 36 -17.04 2.60 12.24
CA ASP A 36 -16.43 3.36 11.13
C ASP A 36 -15.95 2.42 10.03
N HIS A 37 -15.35 1.29 10.37
CA HIS A 37 -15.01 0.26 9.39
C HIS A 37 -16.26 -0.33 8.69
N LYS A 38 -17.38 -0.54 9.40
CA LYS A 38 -18.64 -1.02 8.80
C LYS A 38 -19.29 0.00 7.87
N LYS A 39 -19.20 1.30 8.16
CA LYS A 39 -19.77 2.36 7.31
C LYS A 39 -18.99 2.57 6.02
N VAL A 40 -17.68 2.35 6.04
CA VAL A 40 -16.80 2.50 4.86
C VAL A 40 -16.91 1.30 3.91
N TYR A 41 -17.32 0.13 4.42
CA TYR A 41 -17.29 -1.14 3.68
C TYR A 41 -18.66 -1.76 3.40
N SER A 42 -19.76 -0.97 3.34
CA SER A 42 -21.05 -1.51 2.93
C SER A 42 -21.04 -1.86 1.44
N SER A 43 -20.85 -3.13 1.20
CA SER A 43 -21.43 -4.02 0.21
C SER A 43 -21.31 -3.80 -1.30
N ASP A 44 -20.59 -2.81 -1.85
CA ASP A 44 -20.44 -2.75 -3.30
C ASP A 44 -19.08 -3.31 -3.71
N GLN A 45 -19.12 -4.47 -4.36
CA GLN A 45 -17.95 -5.15 -4.90
C GLN A 45 -17.31 -4.30 -6.00
N PRO A 46 -15.98 -4.17 -6.03
CA PRO A 46 -15.33 -3.65 -7.22
C PRO A 46 -15.67 -4.57 -8.38
N THR A 47 -16.27 -4.02 -9.41
CA THR A 47 -16.60 -4.78 -10.60
C THR A 47 -15.32 -5.28 -11.22
N LYS A 48 -15.01 -6.58 -11.07
CA LYS A 48 -13.98 -7.21 -11.87
C LYS A 48 -14.46 -7.18 -13.31
N THR A 49 -13.91 -6.32 -14.12
CA THR A 49 -14.05 -6.44 -15.56
C THR A 49 -13.22 -7.65 -15.95
N SER A 50 -13.85 -8.81 -16.10
CA SER A 50 -13.20 -9.99 -16.65
C SER A 50 -12.81 -9.68 -18.08
N VAL A 51 -11.55 -9.37 -18.30
CA VAL A 51 -11.00 -9.28 -19.64
C VAL A 51 -10.76 -10.73 -20.10
N SER A 52 -11.62 -11.22 -21.00
CA SER A 52 -11.35 -12.43 -21.73
C SER A 52 -10.02 -12.29 -22.47
N ASN A 53 -9.15 -13.27 -22.29
CA ASN A 53 -7.87 -13.50 -22.93
C ASN A 53 -7.72 -12.84 -24.30
N GLY A 54 -7.12 -11.70 -24.33
CA GLY A 54 -6.66 -11.01 -25.52
C GLY A 54 -5.28 -10.46 -25.26
N TYR A 55 -4.30 -11.35 -25.11
CA TYR A 55 -2.90 -10.97 -25.18
C TYR A 55 -2.62 -10.44 -26.57
N VAL A 56 -2.34 -9.17 -26.69
CA VAL A 56 -1.58 -8.67 -27.83
C VAL A 56 -0.12 -8.91 -27.47
N GLU A 57 0.46 -9.98 -28.05
CA GLU A 57 1.92 -10.13 -28.10
C GLU A 57 2.50 -8.91 -28.79
N GLN A 58 3.04 -7.99 -28.04
CA GLN A 58 4.01 -7.05 -28.59
C GLN A 58 5.34 -7.78 -28.67
N LYS A 59 5.63 -8.31 -29.87
CA LYS A 59 6.96 -8.81 -30.21
C LYS A 59 7.97 -7.69 -30.09
N GLY A 60 8.92 -7.87 -29.18
CA GLY A 60 10.32 -7.54 -29.33
C GLY A 60 10.68 -6.10 -29.63
N GLU A 61 10.68 -5.24 -28.63
CA GLU A 61 11.75 -4.26 -28.53
C GLU A 61 12.75 -4.82 -27.51
N GLU A 62 14.04 -4.70 -27.81
CA GLU A 62 15.12 -5.05 -26.88
C GLU A 62 14.77 -4.48 -25.52
N ALA A 63 14.75 -5.34 -24.48
CA ALA A 63 14.38 -4.94 -23.14
C ALA A 63 15.30 -3.80 -22.71
N ALA A 64 14.81 -2.60 -22.84
CA ALA A 64 15.47 -1.45 -22.28
C ALA A 64 15.62 -1.69 -20.78
N VAL A 65 16.82 -1.54 -20.29
CA VAL A 65 17.09 -1.60 -18.84
C VAL A 65 16.09 -0.66 -18.16
N GLY A 66 15.25 -1.19 -17.32
CA GLY A 66 14.20 -0.44 -16.68
C GLY A 66 14.74 0.76 -15.91
N SER A 67 13.99 1.82 -15.88
CA SER A 67 14.32 3.03 -15.12
C SER A 67 13.14 3.49 -14.30
N ILE A 68 13.42 4.07 -13.15
CA ILE A 68 12.43 4.65 -12.25
C ILE A 68 12.31 6.13 -12.55
N ALA A 69 11.10 6.58 -12.83
CA ALA A 69 10.83 8.00 -12.99
C ALA A 69 10.37 8.60 -11.68
N LEU A 70 10.97 9.69 -11.35
CA LEU A 70 10.68 10.49 -10.18
C LEU A 70 10.04 11.80 -10.64
N VAL A 71 9.02 12.22 -9.94
CA VAL A 71 8.42 13.55 -10.15
C VAL A 71 8.79 14.37 -8.93
N ASP A 72 9.53 15.44 -9.17
CA ASP A 72 9.73 16.46 -8.16
C ASP A 72 8.50 17.37 -8.05
N ASP A 73 8.52 18.31 -7.12
CA ASP A 73 7.44 19.27 -6.95
C ASP A 73 7.21 20.16 -8.19
N ALA A 74 8.16 20.17 -9.11
CA ALA A 74 8.08 20.88 -10.40
C ALA A 74 7.48 19.99 -11.52
N GLY A 75 7.20 18.72 -11.24
CA GLY A 75 6.59 17.80 -12.19
C GLY A 75 7.52 17.28 -13.29
N VAL A 76 8.84 17.45 -13.14
CA VAL A 76 9.84 16.90 -14.07
C VAL A 76 10.20 15.49 -13.65
N PRO A 77 9.92 14.48 -14.47
CA PRO A 77 10.26 13.10 -14.13
C PRO A 77 11.75 12.82 -14.31
N GLU A 78 12.35 12.19 -13.32
CA GLU A 78 13.67 11.56 -13.43
C GLU A 78 13.54 10.03 -13.42
N TRP A 79 14.23 9.38 -14.33
CA TRP A 79 14.19 7.93 -14.49
C TRP A 79 15.41 7.27 -13.87
N VAL A 80 15.20 6.32 -12.98
CA VAL A 80 16.25 5.51 -12.36
C VAL A 80 16.18 4.09 -12.91
N LYS A 81 17.30 3.58 -13.41
CA LYS A 81 17.39 2.18 -13.88
C LYS A 81 17.30 1.21 -12.72
N VAL A 82 16.38 0.28 -12.81
CA VAL A 82 16.25 -0.84 -11.88
C VAL A 82 16.90 -2.06 -12.53
N PRO A 83 18.03 -2.54 -12.01
CA PRO A 83 18.68 -3.72 -12.59
C PRO A 83 17.81 -4.96 -12.38
N SER A 84 17.51 -5.66 -13.48
CA SER A 84 16.92 -6.99 -13.44
C SER A 84 17.78 -7.95 -14.24
N LYS A 85 17.85 -9.18 -13.77
CA LYS A 85 18.64 -10.26 -14.41
C LYS A 85 17.84 -11.07 -15.41
N VAL A 86 16.52 -10.85 -15.47
CA VAL A 86 15.61 -11.67 -16.25
C VAL A 86 14.97 -10.82 -17.33
N ASN A 87 15.19 -11.24 -18.58
CA ASN A 87 14.55 -10.61 -19.74
C ASN A 87 13.24 -11.36 -20.03
N LEU A 88 12.13 -10.84 -19.54
CA LEU A 88 10.78 -11.39 -19.70
C LEU A 88 9.85 -10.30 -20.21
N ASP A 89 8.66 -10.69 -20.64
CA ASP A 89 7.60 -9.76 -21.00
C ASP A 89 7.36 -8.74 -19.89
N LYS A 90 7.11 -7.51 -20.29
CA LYS A 90 7.04 -6.35 -19.39
C LYS A 90 6.07 -6.54 -18.25
N PHE A 91 4.85 -7.01 -18.54
CA PHE A 91 3.83 -7.33 -17.57
C PHE A 91 3.45 -8.80 -17.70
N THR A 92 3.66 -9.57 -16.64
CA THR A 92 3.25 -10.98 -16.60
C THR A 92 2.07 -11.13 -15.66
N ASP A 93 0.94 -11.60 -16.15
CA ASP A 93 -0.21 -11.96 -15.34
C ASP A 93 0.03 -13.31 -14.65
N LEU A 94 0.08 -13.29 -13.33
CA LEU A 94 0.26 -14.45 -12.45
C LEU A 94 -0.96 -14.65 -11.56
N SER A 95 -2.09 -14.05 -11.90
CA SER A 95 -3.31 -14.04 -11.08
C SER A 95 -3.83 -15.45 -10.83
N THR A 96 -4.41 -15.64 -9.64
CA THR A 96 -5.16 -16.81 -9.23
C THR A 96 -6.63 -16.46 -9.05
N ASN A 97 -7.48 -17.42 -8.70
CA ASN A 97 -8.93 -17.20 -8.66
C ASN A 97 -9.37 -15.97 -7.85
N ASN A 98 -8.70 -15.69 -6.72
CA ASN A 98 -9.10 -14.59 -5.81
C ASN A 98 -8.00 -13.55 -5.58
N ILE A 99 -6.86 -13.71 -6.24
CA ILE A 99 -5.72 -12.81 -6.10
C ILE A 99 -5.25 -12.38 -7.50
N THR A 100 -5.35 -11.11 -7.78
CA THR A 100 -4.79 -10.49 -8.98
C THR A 100 -3.32 -10.22 -8.73
N ILE A 101 -2.43 -10.74 -9.58
CA ILE A 101 -0.98 -10.58 -9.45
C ILE A 101 -0.41 -10.21 -10.81
N TYR A 102 0.23 -9.06 -10.89
CA TYR A 102 1.02 -8.67 -12.05
C TYR A 102 2.48 -8.50 -11.62
N ARG A 103 3.38 -9.19 -12.30
CA ARG A 103 4.82 -8.98 -12.20
C ARG A 103 5.25 -8.02 -13.28
N ILE A 104 6.06 -7.04 -12.89
CA ILE A 104 6.66 -6.07 -13.78
C ILE A 104 8.15 -6.36 -13.85
N ASN A 105 8.62 -6.69 -15.05
CA ASN A 105 10.01 -7.00 -15.29
C ASN A 105 10.75 -5.74 -15.75
N ASN A 106 11.96 -5.52 -15.24
CA ASN A 106 12.76 -4.33 -15.55
C ASN A 106 11.93 -3.03 -15.42
N PRO A 107 11.31 -2.76 -14.27
CA PRO A 107 10.36 -1.66 -14.19
C PRO A 107 11.04 -0.30 -14.30
N GLU A 108 10.40 0.58 -15.03
CA GLU A 108 10.53 2.01 -14.85
C GLU A 108 9.37 2.46 -13.96
N VAL A 109 9.65 3.14 -12.86
CA VAL A 109 8.62 3.52 -11.90
C VAL A 109 8.54 5.03 -11.79
N LEU A 110 7.34 5.53 -11.99
CA LEU A 110 6.97 6.92 -11.73
C LEU A 110 6.03 6.96 -10.54
N LYS A 111 6.39 7.73 -9.55
CA LYS A 111 5.46 8.08 -8.48
C LYS A 111 4.80 9.42 -8.81
N THR A 112 3.49 9.43 -8.91
CA THR A 112 2.72 10.66 -8.94
C THR A 112 2.21 10.93 -7.53
N VAL A 113 2.68 11.99 -6.92
CA VAL A 113 2.28 12.42 -5.59
C VAL A 113 1.74 13.83 -5.66
N THR A 114 0.64 14.05 -5.00
CA THR A 114 0.19 15.40 -4.67
C THR A 114 0.04 15.55 -3.16
N ASN A 115 0.69 16.55 -2.60
CA ASN A 115 0.53 16.94 -1.20
C ASN A 115 -0.56 18.01 -1.01
N ARG A 116 -1.27 18.31 -2.07
CA ARG A 116 -2.32 19.34 -2.08
C ARG A 116 -3.67 18.67 -1.99
N THR A 117 -4.49 19.15 -1.09
CA THR A 117 -5.82 18.60 -0.80
C THR A 117 -6.78 18.63 -1.99
N ASP A 118 -6.53 19.50 -2.95
CA ASP A 118 -7.33 19.71 -4.16
C ASP A 118 -6.83 18.92 -5.39
N GLN A 119 -5.76 18.12 -5.23
CA GLN A 119 -5.12 17.45 -6.36
C GLN A 119 -5.23 15.92 -6.30
N ARG A 120 -6.35 15.40 -5.82
CA ARG A 120 -6.68 13.99 -6.01
C ARG A 120 -7.00 13.74 -7.48
N MET A 121 -6.48 12.61 -7.99
CA MET A 121 -6.67 12.21 -9.39
C MET A 121 -7.50 10.94 -9.48
N LYS A 122 -8.29 10.83 -10.52
CA LYS A 122 -8.94 9.57 -10.90
C LYS A 122 -7.98 8.69 -11.68
N MET A 123 -8.16 7.38 -11.60
CA MET A 123 -7.38 6.41 -12.39
C MET A 123 -7.44 6.74 -13.89
N SER A 124 -8.59 7.14 -14.41
CA SER A 124 -8.77 7.51 -15.82
C SER A 124 -7.86 8.65 -16.28
N GLU A 125 -7.62 9.64 -15.42
CA GLU A 125 -6.73 10.77 -15.71
C GLU A 125 -5.26 10.31 -15.78
N VAL A 126 -4.88 9.39 -14.88
CA VAL A 126 -3.52 8.81 -14.87
C VAL A 126 -3.31 7.88 -16.05
N ILE A 127 -4.31 7.07 -16.42
CA ILE A 127 -4.29 6.23 -17.63
C ILE A 127 -4.12 7.09 -18.89
N ALA A 128 -4.86 8.19 -19.01
CA ALA A 128 -4.73 9.08 -20.16
C ALA A 128 -3.32 9.63 -20.33
N LYS A 129 -2.62 9.86 -19.22
CA LYS A 129 -1.22 10.34 -19.22
C LYS A 129 -0.20 9.21 -19.46
N TYR A 130 -0.50 8.00 -18.98
CA TYR A 130 0.40 6.84 -19.04
C TYR A 130 -0.32 5.58 -19.57
N PRO A 131 -0.75 5.57 -20.82
CA PRO A 131 -1.65 4.53 -21.36
C PRO A 131 -1.00 3.13 -21.42
N ASN A 132 0.33 3.05 -21.49
CA ASN A 132 1.08 1.79 -21.62
C ASN A 132 1.71 1.33 -20.30
N ALA A 133 1.24 1.86 -19.18
CA ALA A 133 1.78 1.55 -17.86
C ALA A 133 0.89 0.59 -17.08
N LEU A 134 1.48 -0.04 -16.06
CA LEU A 134 0.74 -0.56 -14.91
C LEU A 134 0.60 0.58 -13.89
N ILE A 135 -0.61 0.83 -13.44
CA ILE A 135 -0.94 1.92 -12.52
C ILE A 135 -1.73 1.35 -11.36
N MET A 136 -1.30 1.63 -10.15
CA MET A 136 -1.99 1.23 -8.91
C MET A 136 -2.02 2.39 -7.92
N ASN A 137 -3.07 2.46 -7.07
CA ASN A 137 -3.06 3.42 -5.95
C ASN A 137 -2.01 3.03 -4.91
N ALA A 138 -1.59 3.98 -4.11
CA ALA A 138 -0.47 3.77 -3.20
C ALA A 138 -0.79 4.07 -1.74
N SER A 139 -0.61 5.31 -1.32
CA SER A 139 -0.45 5.66 0.09
C SER A 139 -1.77 5.90 0.80
N ALA A 140 -1.72 5.81 2.12
CA ALA A 140 -2.79 6.27 2.99
C ALA A 140 -3.07 7.75 2.79
N PHE A 141 -4.30 8.18 2.96
CA PHE A 141 -4.67 9.58 2.92
C PHE A 141 -5.90 9.90 3.78
N ASP A 142 -6.01 11.14 4.18
CA ASP A 142 -7.18 11.66 4.84
C ASP A 142 -8.31 11.83 3.81
N MET A 143 -9.42 11.14 4.03
CA MET A 143 -10.57 11.13 3.10
C MET A 143 -11.24 12.50 2.97
N GLN A 144 -11.14 13.35 3.99
CA GLN A 144 -11.77 14.69 3.97
C GLN A 144 -10.88 15.69 3.24
N THR A 145 -9.59 15.73 3.61
CA THR A 145 -8.64 16.70 3.07
C THR A 145 -7.94 16.23 1.80
N GLY A 146 -7.86 14.92 1.57
CA GLY A 146 -7.07 14.31 0.49
C GLY A 146 -5.57 14.33 0.75
N GLN A 147 -5.12 14.80 1.90
CA GLN A 147 -3.71 14.84 2.23
C GLN A 147 -3.17 13.44 2.44
N VAL A 148 -2.06 13.13 1.79
CA VAL A 148 -1.33 11.87 1.99
C VAL A 148 -0.91 11.75 3.45
N ALA A 149 -1.09 10.56 4.01
CA ALA A 149 -0.67 10.22 5.37
C ALA A 149 0.52 9.25 5.34
N GLY A 150 1.25 9.17 6.47
CA GLY A 150 2.38 8.27 6.62
C GLY A 150 3.66 8.77 5.97
N PHE A 151 4.66 7.90 5.94
CA PHE A 151 6.01 8.24 5.50
C PHE A 151 6.09 8.33 3.98
N GLN A 152 6.55 9.46 3.45
CA GLN A 152 6.61 9.72 2.02
C GLN A 152 7.95 10.31 1.61
N ILE A 153 8.59 9.66 0.65
CA ILE A 153 9.73 10.23 -0.09
C ILE A 153 9.33 10.30 -1.57
N ASN A 154 9.67 11.40 -2.22
CA ASN A 154 9.53 11.56 -3.65
C ASN A 154 10.77 12.26 -4.20
N ASN A 155 11.39 11.68 -5.22
CA ASN A 155 12.64 12.18 -5.82
C ASN A 155 13.75 12.45 -4.78
N GLY A 156 13.92 11.54 -3.82
CA GLY A 156 14.91 11.68 -2.75
C GLY A 156 14.62 12.79 -1.74
N LYS A 157 13.48 13.47 -1.86
CA LYS A 157 13.03 14.50 -0.93
C LYS A 157 12.00 13.95 0.03
N LEU A 158 12.13 14.26 1.31
CA LEU A 158 11.12 13.95 2.30
C LEU A 158 9.89 14.84 2.07
N ILE A 159 8.75 14.21 1.80
CA ILE A 159 7.46 14.88 1.65
C ILE A 159 6.73 14.88 2.98
N GLN A 160 6.71 13.73 3.66
CA GLN A 160 6.12 13.58 4.98
C GLN A 160 6.92 12.59 5.80
N ASP A 161 7.18 12.93 7.06
CA ASP A 161 7.88 12.07 8.01
C ASP A 161 6.91 11.10 8.70
N TRP A 162 7.48 10.13 9.40
CA TRP A 162 6.72 9.18 10.21
C TRP A 162 5.73 9.88 11.12
N SER A 163 4.50 9.35 11.19
CA SER A 163 3.46 9.85 12.07
C SER A 163 3.40 9.00 13.34
N PRO A 164 3.84 9.50 14.50
CA PRO A 164 3.82 8.74 15.74
C PRO A 164 2.40 8.29 16.12
N GLY A 165 2.28 7.05 16.58
CA GLY A 165 1.00 6.52 17.10
C GLY A 165 -0.03 6.16 16.04
N THR A 166 0.35 6.14 14.75
CA THR A 166 -0.49 5.68 13.66
C THR A 166 -0.21 4.21 13.30
N THR A 167 -1.07 3.62 12.48
CA THR A 167 -0.85 2.27 11.91
C THR A 167 0.18 2.26 10.79
N THR A 168 0.56 3.43 10.27
CA THR A 168 1.54 3.62 9.21
C THR A 168 2.96 3.57 9.77
N GLN A 169 3.43 2.34 10.05
CA GLN A 169 4.73 2.11 10.71
C GLN A 169 5.79 1.52 9.78
N TYR A 170 5.43 1.20 8.54
CA TYR A 170 6.33 0.60 7.57
C TYR A 170 6.23 1.31 6.24
N ALA A 171 7.37 1.52 5.59
CA ALA A 171 7.42 2.08 4.25
C ALA A 171 8.19 1.17 3.30
N PHE A 172 7.64 0.95 2.12
CA PHE A 172 8.33 0.32 1.00
C PHE A 172 9.14 1.39 0.28
N VAL A 173 10.46 1.24 0.30
CA VAL A 173 11.39 2.20 -0.27
C VAL A 173 12.06 1.62 -1.51
N ILE A 174 12.04 2.36 -2.59
CA ILE A 174 12.85 2.10 -3.79
C ILE A 174 14.04 3.05 -3.74
N ASN A 175 15.24 2.50 -3.75
CA ASN A 175 16.48 3.24 -3.68
C ASN A 175 16.92 3.73 -5.08
N LYS A 176 17.85 4.67 -5.10
CA LYS A 176 18.43 5.25 -6.32
C LYS A 176 19.11 4.23 -7.24
N ASP A 177 19.61 3.14 -6.67
CA ASP A 177 20.20 2.02 -7.40
C ASP A 177 19.16 0.99 -7.88
N GLY A 178 17.87 1.23 -7.62
CA GLY A 178 16.76 0.35 -7.95
C GLY A 178 16.53 -0.80 -6.97
N SER A 179 17.34 -0.92 -5.93
CA SER A 179 17.06 -1.90 -4.86
C SER A 179 15.86 -1.47 -4.03
N CYS A 180 15.14 -2.45 -3.48
CA CYS A 180 13.97 -2.19 -2.66
C CYS A 180 14.17 -2.68 -1.22
N LYS A 181 13.63 -1.93 -0.26
CA LYS A 181 13.68 -2.27 1.15
C LYS A 181 12.47 -1.76 1.90
N ILE A 182 12.02 -2.53 2.90
CA ILE A 182 11.04 -2.04 3.88
C ILE A 182 11.78 -1.52 5.11
N TYR A 183 11.53 -0.25 5.43
CA TYR A 183 11.96 0.37 6.67
C TYR A 183 10.78 0.47 7.63
N ASP A 184 11.07 0.48 8.92
CA ASP A 184 10.09 0.79 9.95
C ASP A 184 10.32 2.19 10.54
N SER A 185 9.33 2.68 11.29
CA SER A 185 9.30 4.03 11.86
C SER A 185 10.41 4.31 12.88
N SER A 186 11.18 3.30 13.30
CA SER A 186 12.37 3.49 14.14
C SER A 186 13.56 4.03 13.33
N THR A 187 13.50 3.96 11.99
CA THR A 187 14.55 4.44 11.10
C THR A 187 14.31 5.90 10.73
N PRO A 188 15.18 6.83 11.11
CA PRO A 188 15.03 8.24 10.75
C PRO A 188 14.99 8.45 9.22
N ALA A 189 14.14 9.36 8.75
CA ALA A 189 14.02 9.74 7.35
C ALA A 189 15.37 10.11 6.72
N SER A 190 16.21 10.85 7.44
CA SER A 190 17.55 11.24 7.00
C SER A 190 18.46 10.04 6.72
N THR A 191 18.31 8.97 7.50
CA THR A 191 19.05 7.72 7.29
C THR A 191 18.57 7.01 6.04
N ILE A 192 17.26 6.95 5.81
CA ILE A 192 16.67 6.31 4.62
C ILE A 192 17.13 7.04 3.35
N ILE A 193 17.08 8.38 3.34
CA ILE A 193 17.53 9.20 2.22
C ILE A 193 19.03 9.04 1.99
N LYS A 194 19.85 9.07 3.06
CA LYS A 194 21.30 8.85 2.97
C LYS A 194 21.63 7.46 2.41
N ASN A 195 20.82 6.46 2.69
CA ASN A 195 20.97 5.11 2.14
C ASN A 195 20.49 5.00 0.67
N GLY A 196 20.10 6.10 0.05
CA GLY A 196 19.70 6.15 -1.34
C GLY A 196 18.19 6.14 -1.59
N GLY A 197 17.36 6.23 -0.54
CA GLY A 197 15.90 6.25 -0.69
C GLY A 197 15.44 7.34 -1.65
N GLN A 198 14.76 6.94 -2.72
CA GLN A 198 14.27 7.83 -3.77
C GLN A 198 12.75 7.93 -3.77
N GLN A 199 12.07 6.80 -3.62
CA GLN A 199 10.62 6.70 -3.51
C GLN A 199 10.26 5.95 -2.25
N ALA A 200 9.25 6.41 -1.52
CA ALA A 200 8.69 5.68 -0.40
C ALA A 200 7.17 5.72 -0.44
N TYR A 201 6.57 4.58 -0.14
CA TYR A 201 5.13 4.38 -0.07
C TYR A 201 4.81 3.78 1.29
N ASP A 202 3.77 4.27 1.94
CA ASP A 202 3.39 3.84 3.28
C ASP A 202 1.86 3.74 3.39
N PHE A 203 1.40 2.70 4.05
CA PHE A 203 0.03 2.56 4.53
C PHE A 203 -0.02 1.64 5.74
N GLY A 204 0.35 0.37 5.60
CA GLY A 204 0.04 -0.65 6.58
C GLY A 204 1.21 -1.56 6.92
N THR A 205 0.88 -2.81 7.19
CA THR A 205 1.85 -3.78 7.69
C THR A 205 2.78 -4.32 6.61
N ALA A 206 3.99 -4.65 7.00
CA ALA A 206 4.89 -5.45 6.18
C ALA A 206 4.48 -6.92 6.28
N ILE A 207 4.12 -7.53 5.14
CA ILE A 207 3.76 -8.95 5.07
C ILE A 207 5.01 -9.82 4.91
N ILE A 208 5.94 -9.38 4.07
CA ILE A 208 7.25 -10.01 3.88
C ILE A 208 8.28 -8.91 3.99
N ARG A 209 9.35 -9.16 4.76
CA ARG A 209 10.47 -8.25 4.93
C ARG A 209 11.77 -9.03 4.91
N ASP A 210 12.70 -8.64 4.03
CA ASP A 210 13.99 -9.31 3.84
C ASP A 210 13.84 -10.84 3.60
N GLY A 211 12.85 -11.23 2.80
CA GLY A 211 12.53 -12.63 2.48
C GLY A 211 11.85 -13.41 3.60
N LYS A 212 11.49 -12.77 4.71
CA LYS A 212 10.86 -13.41 5.87
C LYS A 212 9.40 -12.97 6.01
N ILE A 213 8.50 -13.94 6.13
CA ILE A 213 7.10 -13.71 6.44
C ILE A 213 7.01 -13.09 7.84
N GLN A 214 6.30 -11.99 7.96
CA GLN A 214 6.03 -11.36 9.24
C GLN A 214 4.77 -11.95 9.88
N PRO A 215 4.67 -11.97 11.22
CA PRO A 215 3.44 -12.38 11.88
C PRO A 215 2.26 -11.51 11.41
N SER A 216 1.09 -12.13 11.21
CA SER A 216 -0.13 -11.38 10.93
C SER A 216 -0.49 -10.49 12.12
N ASP A 217 -0.80 -9.24 11.86
CA ASP A 217 -1.35 -8.29 12.84
C ASP A 217 -2.88 -8.13 12.71
N GLY A 218 -3.52 -8.98 11.89
CA GLY A 218 -4.95 -8.95 11.62
C GLY A 218 -5.38 -7.92 10.57
N SER A 219 -4.49 -7.06 10.08
CA SER A 219 -4.84 -6.01 9.13
C SER A 219 -5.27 -6.54 7.77
N VAL A 220 -4.92 -7.77 7.43
CA VAL A 220 -5.30 -8.46 6.17
C VAL A 220 -6.39 -9.53 6.35
N ASP A 221 -7.03 -9.58 7.50
CA ASP A 221 -8.14 -10.51 7.75
C ASP A 221 -9.50 -9.98 7.25
N TRP A 222 -9.55 -8.71 6.91
CA TRP A 222 -10.70 -8.05 6.32
C TRP A 222 -10.51 -7.84 4.81
N LYS A 223 -11.44 -7.37 4.11
CA LYS A 223 -11.67 -7.47 2.66
C LYS A 223 -10.74 -6.61 1.81
N ILE A 224 -10.54 -6.94 0.57
CA ILE A 224 -9.86 -6.21 -0.53
C ILE A 224 -8.59 -5.48 -0.10
N HIS A 225 -7.46 -6.03 -0.46
CA HIS A 225 -6.15 -5.47 -0.15
C HIS A 225 -5.34 -5.26 -1.41
N ILE A 226 -4.47 -4.25 -1.37
CA ILE A 226 -3.49 -4.02 -2.41
C ILE A 226 -2.09 -3.96 -1.80
N PHE A 227 -1.13 -4.58 -2.46
CA PHE A 227 0.24 -4.67 -1.99
C PHE A 227 1.19 -4.31 -3.12
N ILE A 228 2.30 -3.67 -2.74
CA ILE A 228 3.51 -3.60 -3.55
C ILE A 228 4.52 -4.62 -3.02
N ALA A 229 5.22 -5.31 -3.92
CA ALA A 229 6.25 -6.26 -3.54
C ALA A 229 7.41 -6.26 -4.53
N ASN A 230 8.54 -6.81 -4.13
CA ASN A 230 9.66 -7.14 -5.01
C ASN A 230 10.23 -8.51 -4.68
N ASP A 231 10.81 -9.17 -5.70
CA ASP A 231 11.61 -10.36 -5.53
C ASP A 231 13.12 -10.03 -5.39
N LYS A 232 13.94 -11.08 -5.26
CA LYS A 232 15.40 -10.95 -5.14
C LYS A 232 16.09 -10.41 -6.40
N ASP A 233 15.41 -10.45 -7.55
CA ASP A 233 15.93 -9.97 -8.83
C ASP A 233 15.43 -8.55 -9.15
N ASN A 234 14.77 -7.89 -8.16
CA ASN A 234 14.17 -6.55 -8.22
C ASN A 234 13.01 -6.42 -9.21
N ASN A 235 12.37 -7.53 -9.62
CA ASN A 235 11.08 -7.41 -10.28
C ASN A 235 10.06 -6.88 -9.28
N LEU A 236 9.20 -5.96 -9.70
CA LEU A 236 8.12 -5.45 -8.87
C LEU A 236 6.82 -6.22 -9.13
N TYR A 237 5.97 -6.21 -8.14
CA TYR A 237 4.68 -6.87 -8.18
C TYR A 237 3.58 -5.94 -7.67
N ALA A 238 2.48 -5.90 -8.43
CA ALA A 238 1.20 -5.40 -7.96
C ALA A 238 0.33 -6.60 -7.58
N ILE A 239 -0.12 -6.67 -6.33
CA ILE A 239 -0.88 -7.80 -5.79
C ILE A 239 -2.16 -7.25 -5.17
N LEU A 240 -3.31 -7.76 -5.61
CA LEU A 240 -4.62 -7.37 -5.08
C LEU A 240 -5.42 -8.61 -4.70
N SER A 241 -5.94 -8.65 -3.49
CA SER A 241 -6.93 -9.64 -3.08
C SER A 241 -8.35 -9.16 -3.36
N ASP A 242 -9.27 -10.10 -3.57
CA ASP A 242 -10.70 -9.78 -3.58
C ASP A 242 -11.32 -9.97 -2.17
N THR A 243 -12.62 -9.77 -2.08
CA THR A 243 -13.38 -9.88 -0.82
C THR A 243 -13.41 -11.29 -0.21
N ASN A 244 -12.99 -12.30 -0.96
CA ASN A 244 -13.05 -13.71 -0.56
C ASN A 244 -11.69 -14.27 -0.17
N ALA A 245 -10.63 -13.49 -0.30
CA ALA A 245 -9.28 -13.90 0.01
C ALA A 245 -8.84 -13.34 1.37
N GLY A 246 -8.67 -14.22 2.33
CA GLY A 246 -8.00 -13.92 3.60
C GLY A 246 -6.48 -14.08 3.51
N TYR A 247 -5.80 -13.85 4.63
CA TYR A 247 -4.35 -13.90 4.75
C TYR A 247 -3.73 -15.18 4.17
N ASP A 248 -4.27 -16.36 4.52
CA ASP A 248 -3.73 -17.65 4.06
C ASP A 248 -3.81 -17.82 2.54
N ASN A 249 -4.89 -17.32 1.92
CA ASN A 249 -5.05 -17.35 0.47
C ASN A 249 -4.02 -16.46 -0.22
N ILE A 250 -3.78 -15.26 0.33
CA ILE A 250 -2.78 -14.32 -0.16
C ILE A 250 -1.40 -14.97 -0.08
N MET A 251 -1.03 -15.50 1.09
CA MET A 251 0.28 -16.12 1.32
C MET A 251 0.51 -17.34 0.44
N LYS A 252 -0.51 -18.17 0.24
CA LYS A 252 -0.46 -19.32 -0.68
C LYS A 252 -0.21 -18.88 -2.11
N SER A 253 -0.88 -17.82 -2.57
CA SER A 253 -0.76 -17.31 -3.95
C SER A 253 0.61 -16.72 -4.25
N VAL A 254 1.28 -16.13 -3.25
CA VAL A 254 2.60 -15.52 -3.42
C VAL A 254 3.77 -16.44 -3.05
N SER A 255 3.51 -17.63 -2.52
CA SER A 255 4.52 -18.54 -1.96
C SER A 255 5.65 -18.89 -2.94
N ASN A 256 5.34 -19.04 -4.23
CA ASN A 256 6.29 -19.40 -5.28
C ASN A 256 7.04 -18.21 -5.87
N LEU A 257 6.68 -16.98 -5.52
CA LEU A 257 7.23 -15.75 -6.10
C LEU A 257 8.59 -15.37 -5.50
N LYS A 258 8.98 -15.99 -4.40
CA LYS A 258 10.25 -15.74 -3.68
C LYS A 258 10.45 -14.25 -3.35
N LEU A 259 9.37 -13.61 -2.91
CA LEU A 259 9.37 -12.19 -2.59
C LEU A 259 10.38 -11.86 -1.49
N GLN A 260 11.05 -10.74 -1.64
CA GLN A 260 11.94 -10.17 -0.63
C GLN A 260 11.18 -9.21 0.27
N ASN A 261 10.31 -8.39 -0.30
CA ASN A 261 9.50 -7.46 0.46
C ASN A 261 8.07 -7.45 -0.09
N MET A 262 7.09 -7.28 0.78
CA MET A 262 5.68 -7.10 0.45
C MET A 262 5.04 -6.22 1.50
N LEU A 263 4.52 -5.08 1.10
CA LEU A 263 3.87 -4.08 1.97
C LEU A 263 2.42 -3.88 1.56
N LEU A 264 1.54 -3.83 2.55
CA LEU A 264 0.15 -3.43 2.40
C LEU A 264 0.07 -1.93 2.08
N LEU A 265 -0.68 -1.57 1.04
CA LEU A 265 -0.97 -0.20 0.64
C LEU A 265 -2.43 0.18 0.92
N ASP A 266 -2.83 1.41 0.60
CA ASP A 266 -4.20 1.88 0.81
C ASP A 266 -5.21 1.02 0.07
N SER A 267 -6.06 0.38 0.83
CA SER A 267 -6.86 -0.78 0.47
C SER A 267 -8.36 -0.48 0.47
N GLY A 268 -9.19 -1.51 0.39
CA GLY A 268 -10.64 -1.38 0.41
C GLY A 268 -11.17 -0.60 -0.79
N GLY A 269 -11.99 0.40 -0.55
CA GLY A 269 -12.63 1.20 -1.60
C GLY A 269 -11.68 2.02 -2.48
N SER A 270 -10.43 2.22 -2.05
CA SER A 270 -9.39 2.89 -2.84
C SER A 270 -8.65 1.95 -3.78
N SER A 271 -8.75 0.62 -3.57
CA SER A 271 -8.01 -0.38 -4.34
C SER A 271 -8.34 -0.31 -5.83
N GLN A 272 -7.35 -0.03 -6.65
CA GLN A 272 -7.50 0.07 -8.10
C GLN A 272 -6.21 -0.27 -8.82
N LEU A 273 -6.36 -0.92 -9.97
CA LEU A 273 -5.26 -1.36 -10.82
C LEU A 273 -5.62 -1.20 -12.29
N SER A 274 -4.73 -0.66 -13.07
CA SER A 274 -4.80 -0.62 -14.53
C SER A 274 -3.53 -1.19 -15.14
N VAL A 275 -3.66 -1.88 -16.27
CA VAL A 275 -2.54 -2.42 -17.04
C VAL A 275 -2.78 -2.13 -18.50
N ASN A 276 -1.80 -1.50 -19.18
CA ASN A 276 -1.87 -1.14 -20.59
C ASN A 276 -3.19 -0.42 -20.96
N GLY A 277 -3.55 0.57 -20.18
CA GLY A 277 -4.74 1.39 -20.40
C GLY A 277 -6.08 0.72 -20.07
N LYS A 278 -6.06 -0.53 -19.59
CA LYS A 278 -7.27 -1.25 -19.18
C LYS A 278 -7.38 -1.28 -17.66
N THR A 279 -8.50 -0.89 -17.12
CA THR A 279 -8.82 -1.07 -15.71
C THR A 279 -9.04 -2.55 -15.43
N ILE A 280 -8.21 -3.12 -14.56
CA ILE A 280 -8.29 -4.51 -14.10
C ILE A 280 -9.11 -4.61 -12.82
N VAL A 281 -8.89 -3.66 -11.89
CA VAL A 281 -9.67 -3.50 -10.67
C VAL A 281 -10.05 -2.02 -10.58
N ALA A 282 -11.34 -1.74 -10.49
CA ALA A 282 -11.86 -0.40 -10.29
C ALA A 282 -11.99 -0.08 -8.80
N SER A 283 -11.70 1.15 -8.42
CA SER A 283 -12.02 1.65 -7.09
C SER A 283 -13.52 1.79 -6.89
N GLN A 284 -13.94 1.85 -5.63
CA GLN A 284 -15.32 2.17 -5.30
C GLN A 284 -15.64 3.61 -5.70
N ASP A 285 -16.78 3.83 -6.37
CA ASP A 285 -17.29 5.15 -6.78
C ASP A 285 -16.29 5.95 -7.63
N ASP A 286 -15.47 5.28 -8.44
CA ASP A 286 -14.45 5.95 -9.26
C ASP A 286 -13.60 6.94 -8.42
N ARG A 287 -13.14 6.44 -7.25
CA ARG A 287 -12.50 7.27 -6.23
C ARG A 287 -11.22 7.90 -6.73
N ALA A 288 -11.15 9.22 -6.61
CA ALA A 288 -9.92 9.95 -6.79
C ALA A 288 -9.02 9.80 -5.54
N VAL A 289 -7.74 9.49 -5.75
CA VAL A 289 -6.73 9.33 -4.70
C VAL A 289 -5.56 10.29 -4.90
N PRO A 290 -4.77 10.58 -3.84
CA PRO A 290 -3.71 11.58 -3.93
C PRO A 290 -2.46 11.08 -4.66
N ASP A 291 -2.22 9.77 -4.70
CA ASP A 291 -1.04 9.25 -5.35
C ASP A 291 -1.24 7.87 -6.00
N TYR A 292 -0.43 7.64 -7.01
CA TYR A 292 -0.36 6.39 -7.74
C TYR A 292 1.09 5.94 -7.90
N ILE A 293 1.30 4.64 -7.97
CA ILE A 293 2.53 4.04 -8.48
C ILE A 293 2.28 3.74 -9.96
N VAL A 294 3.11 4.33 -10.82
CA VAL A 294 3.06 4.13 -12.26
C VAL A 294 4.32 3.39 -12.67
N MET A 295 4.18 2.24 -13.29
CA MET A 295 5.26 1.34 -13.68
C MET A 295 5.15 1.04 -15.17
N LYS A 296 6.25 1.19 -15.92
CA LYS A 296 6.32 0.87 -17.35
C LYS A 296 7.61 0.15 -17.72
#